data_5f96f0e9e34fcf3af5a325d1298e7b7d
#
_entry.id   5f96f0e9e34fcf3af5a325d1298e7b7d
#
_cell.length_a   1.000
_cell.length_b   1.000
_cell.length_c   1.000
_cell.angle_alpha   90.00
_cell.angle_beta   90.00
_cell.angle_gamma   90.00
#
_symmetry.space_group_name_H-M   'P 1'
#
loop_
_entity.id
_entity.type
_entity.pdbx_description
1 polymer ?
#
loop_
_entity_poly.entity_id
_entity_poly.type
_entity_poly.pdbx_seq_one_letter_code
_entity_poly.pdbx_strand_id
1 'polypeptide(L)'
;MPLLDSFKVDHTKMPAPAVRLAKVMKTPKGDDISVFDLRFCVPNKDIMSEKGTHTLEHLFAGFMRDHLNSDSVEIIDISPMGCRTGFYMSLIGTPDEKSIAKAWEAAMKDVLSVSDQSKIPELNIYQCGTCAMHSLDEAKQIAQKVLNLGISIMNNKELKLENA
;
A
#
# COMPACT_ATOMS: atom_id res chain seq x y z
N MET A 1 -0.84 -21.17 -17.48
CA MET A 1 -0.18 -20.49 -16.34
C MET A 1 -1.05 -20.65 -15.10
N PRO A 2 -0.48 -20.86 -13.90
CA PRO A 2 -1.29 -20.89 -12.70
C PRO A 2 -1.93 -19.50 -12.45
N LEU A 3 -3.16 -19.48 -11.97
CA LEU A 3 -3.86 -18.26 -11.62
C LEU A 3 -3.26 -17.69 -10.32
N LEU A 4 -2.80 -16.44 -10.36
CA LEU A 4 -2.22 -15.77 -9.19
C LEU A 4 -3.32 -15.39 -8.18
N ASP A 5 -2.99 -15.39 -6.89
CA ASP A 5 -3.94 -15.08 -5.82
C ASP A 5 -4.59 -13.70 -5.97
N SER A 6 -3.85 -12.72 -6.52
CA SER A 6 -4.37 -11.39 -6.84
C SER A 6 -5.45 -11.36 -7.91
N PHE A 7 -5.53 -12.41 -8.76
CA PHE A 7 -6.53 -12.51 -9.82
C PHE A 7 -7.70 -13.44 -9.45
N LYS A 8 -7.70 -14.02 -8.25
CA LYS A 8 -8.79 -14.87 -7.75
C LYS A 8 -9.91 -14.07 -7.05
N VAL A 9 -9.82 -12.76 -7.03
CA VAL A 9 -10.75 -11.88 -6.35
C VAL A 9 -11.47 -10.96 -7.34
N ASP A 10 -12.75 -10.73 -7.07
CA ASP A 10 -13.60 -9.84 -7.86
C ASP A 10 -13.29 -8.37 -7.54
N HIS A 11 -12.56 -7.72 -8.43
CA HIS A 11 -12.18 -6.33 -8.30
C HIS A 11 -13.36 -5.36 -8.34
N THR A 12 -14.52 -5.76 -8.86
CA THR A 12 -15.72 -4.91 -8.87
C THR A 12 -16.37 -4.76 -7.50
N LYS A 13 -16.04 -5.67 -6.57
CA LYS A 13 -16.55 -5.69 -5.20
C LYS A 13 -15.58 -5.06 -4.19
N MET A 14 -14.37 -4.65 -4.63
CA MET A 14 -13.37 -4.09 -3.73
C MET A 14 -13.72 -2.66 -3.30
N PRO A 15 -13.85 -2.39 -1.99
CA PRO A 15 -13.93 -1.02 -1.48
C PRO A 15 -12.54 -0.35 -1.49
N ALA A 16 -12.52 0.98 -1.39
CA ALA A 16 -11.31 1.74 -1.17
C ALA A 16 -11.62 3.08 -0.46
N PRO A 17 -10.76 3.57 0.43
CA PRO A 17 -9.52 2.92 0.91
C PRO A 17 -9.79 1.68 1.76
N ALA A 18 -9.01 0.63 1.58
CA ALA A 18 -9.22 -0.61 2.33
C ALA A 18 -7.97 -1.50 2.41
N VAL A 19 -7.84 -2.24 3.51
CA VAL A 19 -6.80 -3.25 3.75
C VAL A 19 -7.37 -4.64 3.53
N ARG A 20 -6.61 -5.50 2.88
CA ARG A 20 -6.90 -6.92 2.71
C ARG A 20 -5.65 -7.76 2.97
N LEU A 21 -5.76 -8.77 3.82
CA LEU A 21 -4.76 -9.85 3.87
C LEU A 21 -4.89 -10.68 2.59
N ALA A 22 -3.97 -10.49 1.65
CA ALA A 22 -4.00 -11.15 0.36
C ALA A 22 -3.46 -12.57 0.42
N LYS A 23 -2.40 -12.80 1.22
CA LYS A 23 -1.71 -14.08 1.32
C LYS A 23 -0.91 -14.20 2.61
N VAL A 24 -0.83 -15.41 3.13
CA VAL A 24 0.16 -15.82 4.14
C VAL A 24 0.91 -17.02 3.61
N MET A 25 2.22 -17.05 3.81
CA MET A 25 3.08 -18.17 3.45
C MET A 25 4.19 -18.34 4.50
N LYS A 26 4.73 -19.56 4.60
CA LYS A 26 5.85 -19.84 5.50
C LYS A 26 7.17 -19.95 4.74
N THR A 27 8.23 -19.43 5.34
CA THR A 27 9.58 -19.69 4.88
C THR A 27 9.98 -21.13 5.17
N PRO A 28 11.05 -21.67 4.54
CA PRO A 28 11.58 -22.98 4.87
C PRO A 28 12.02 -23.12 6.35
N LYS A 29 12.30 -22.00 7.04
CA LYS A 29 12.66 -21.97 8.46
C LYS A 29 11.46 -21.79 9.40
N GLY A 30 10.25 -21.60 8.86
CA GLY A 30 9.02 -21.52 9.61
C GLY A 30 8.50 -20.12 9.88
N ASP A 31 9.21 -19.07 9.45
CA ASP A 31 8.73 -17.69 9.61
C ASP A 31 7.48 -17.46 8.74
N ASP A 32 6.55 -16.69 9.26
CA ASP A 32 5.37 -16.28 8.50
C ASP A 32 5.68 -15.02 7.67
N ILE A 33 5.32 -15.07 6.39
CA ILE A 33 5.33 -13.91 5.49
C ILE A 33 3.89 -13.59 5.14
N SER A 34 3.48 -12.36 5.43
CA SER A 34 2.16 -11.83 5.07
C SER A 34 2.27 -10.84 3.91
N VAL A 35 1.31 -10.90 3.01
CA VAL A 35 1.16 -9.93 1.91
C VAL A 35 -0.19 -9.25 2.04
N PHE A 36 -0.16 -7.92 2.12
CA PHE A 36 -1.36 -7.10 2.21
C PHE A 36 -1.59 -6.32 0.92
N ASP A 37 -2.85 -6.23 0.52
CA ASP A 37 -3.36 -5.33 -0.51
C ASP A 37 -3.85 -4.07 0.19
N LEU A 38 -3.15 -2.96 -0.03
CA LEU A 38 -3.50 -1.63 0.44
C LEU A 38 -4.18 -0.90 -0.71
N ARG A 39 -5.50 -0.98 -0.77
CA ARG A 39 -6.28 -0.46 -1.89
C ARG A 39 -6.64 1.01 -1.67
N PHE A 40 -6.04 1.90 -2.43
CA PHE A 40 -6.23 3.36 -2.36
C PHE A 40 -7.43 3.86 -3.17
N CYS A 41 -7.68 3.22 -4.30
CA CYS A 41 -8.73 3.61 -5.26
C CYS A 41 -9.65 2.43 -5.59
N VAL A 42 -10.93 2.70 -5.78
CA VAL A 42 -11.89 1.67 -6.23
C VAL A 42 -11.49 1.22 -7.63
N PRO A 43 -11.19 -0.08 -7.82
CA PRO A 43 -10.75 -0.60 -9.12
C PRO A 43 -11.75 -0.28 -10.24
N ASN A 44 -11.22 0.05 -11.41
CA ASN A 44 -11.98 0.42 -12.62
C ASN A 44 -12.85 1.68 -12.50
N LYS A 45 -12.79 2.41 -11.37
CA LYS A 45 -13.53 3.67 -11.18
C LYS A 45 -12.62 4.86 -10.93
N ASP A 46 -11.48 4.63 -10.28
CA ASP A 46 -10.55 5.69 -9.89
C ASP A 46 -9.11 5.19 -9.96
N ILE A 47 -8.16 6.11 -10.07
CA ILE A 47 -6.74 5.81 -10.25
C ILE A 47 -5.90 6.92 -9.60
N MET A 48 -4.79 6.55 -8.97
CA MET A 48 -3.81 7.51 -8.48
C MET A 48 -3.02 8.13 -9.64
N SER A 49 -2.65 9.40 -9.51
CA SER A 49 -1.78 10.06 -10.47
C SER A 49 -0.38 9.43 -10.49
N GLU A 50 0.32 9.52 -11.61
CA GLU A 50 1.64 8.89 -11.77
C GLU A 50 2.68 9.48 -10.82
N LYS A 51 2.80 10.81 -10.80
CA LYS A 51 3.76 11.52 -9.96
C LYS A 51 3.44 11.38 -8.48
N GLY A 52 2.15 11.42 -8.11
CA GLY A 52 1.70 11.21 -6.74
C GLY A 52 1.98 9.79 -6.26
N THR A 53 1.75 8.78 -7.09
CA THR A 53 2.06 7.37 -6.78
C THR A 53 3.55 7.17 -6.55
N HIS A 54 4.40 7.70 -7.45
CA HIS A 54 5.85 7.59 -7.31
C HIS A 54 6.37 8.32 -6.06
N THR A 55 5.82 9.49 -5.75
CA THR A 55 6.17 10.21 -4.52
C THR A 55 5.72 9.44 -3.27
N LEU A 56 4.54 8.84 -3.29
CA LEU A 56 4.09 7.97 -2.20
C LEU A 56 4.96 6.73 -2.04
N GLU A 57 5.48 6.13 -3.13
CA GLU A 57 6.42 5.02 -3.04
C GLU A 57 7.61 5.38 -2.14
N HIS A 58 8.21 6.56 -2.34
CA HIS A 58 9.34 7.03 -1.54
C HIS A 58 8.96 7.38 -0.09
N LEU A 59 7.82 8.04 0.13
CA LEU A 59 7.40 8.51 1.45
C LEU A 59 6.72 7.40 2.26
N PHE A 60 5.77 6.72 1.65
CA PHE A 60 4.90 5.75 2.33
C PHE A 60 5.68 4.51 2.80
N ALA A 61 6.66 4.07 2.01
CA ALA A 61 7.50 2.94 2.38
C ALA A 61 8.29 3.20 3.68
N GLY A 62 8.80 4.42 3.87
CA GLY A 62 9.47 4.85 5.10
C GLY A 62 8.51 4.97 6.27
N PHE A 63 7.46 5.79 6.13
CA PHE A 63 6.50 6.05 7.20
C PHE A 63 5.75 4.80 7.67
N MET A 64 5.43 3.87 6.78
CA MET A 64 4.85 2.59 7.22
C MET A 64 5.80 1.79 8.10
N ARG A 65 7.11 1.80 7.83
CA ARG A 65 8.11 1.16 8.67
C ARG A 65 8.19 1.81 10.05
N ASP A 66 8.13 3.13 10.12
CA ASP A 66 8.14 3.88 11.38
C ASP A 66 6.94 3.52 12.30
N HIS A 67 5.79 3.20 11.69
CA HIS A 67 4.55 2.92 12.44
C HIS A 67 4.25 1.44 12.65
N LEU A 68 4.88 0.52 11.91
CA LEU A 68 4.52 -0.89 11.94
C LEU A 68 5.66 -1.84 12.33
N ASN A 69 6.92 -1.52 12.00
CA ASN A 69 8.04 -2.38 12.34
C ASN A 69 8.18 -2.52 13.85
N SER A 70 8.48 -3.74 14.31
CA SER A 70 8.62 -4.11 15.71
C SER A 70 9.49 -5.37 15.82
N ASP A 71 9.69 -5.90 17.02
CA ASP A 71 10.43 -7.16 17.24
C ASP A 71 9.79 -8.38 16.51
N SER A 72 8.50 -8.30 16.17
CA SER A 72 7.75 -9.40 15.56
C SER A 72 7.20 -9.10 14.16
N VAL A 73 7.39 -7.90 13.66
CA VAL A 73 6.91 -7.46 12.34
C VAL A 73 8.00 -6.67 11.64
N GLU A 74 8.37 -7.09 10.43
CA GLU A 74 9.33 -6.36 9.60
C GLU A 74 8.82 -6.25 8.17
N ILE A 75 8.63 -5.02 7.68
CA ILE A 75 8.22 -4.76 6.31
C ILE A 75 9.39 -5.07 5.37
N ILE A 76 9.18 -6.03 4.47
CA ILE A 76 10.12 -6.39 3.41
C ILE A 76 10.06 -5.35 2.30
N ASP A 77 8.86 -5.11 1.77
CA ASP A 77 8.64 -4.23 0.64
C ASP A 77 7.24 -3.62 0.62
N ILE A 78 7.13 -2.41 0.07
CA ILE A 78 5.85 -1.74 -0.27
C ILE A 78 5.99 -1.19 -1.67
N SER A 79 5.31 -1.79 -2.63
CA SER A 79 5.42 -1.45 -4.04
C SER A 79 4.07 -1.05 -4.64
N PRO A 80 4.03 -0.01 -5.50
CA PRO A 80 2.80 0.37 -6.18
C PRO A 80 2.36 -0.71 -7.16
N MET A 81 1.06 -0.92 -7.25
CA MET A 81 0.46 -1.78 -8.26
C MET A 81 0.54 -1.12 -9.65
N GLY A 82 0.86 -1.86 -10.69
CA GLY A 82 0.91 -1.35 -12.05
C GLY A 82 -0.41 -0.72 -12.54
N CYS A 83 -1.56 -1.10 -11.96
CA CYS A 83 -2.86 -0.48 -12.22
C CYS A 83 -3.08 0.85 -11.48
N ARG A 84 -2.14 1.27 -10.64
CA ARG A 84 -2.18 2.51 -9.84
C ARG A 84 -3.44 2.66 -8.97
N THR A 85 -4.00 1.55 -8.48
CA THR A 85 -5.16 1.57 -7.59
C THR A 85 -4.79 1.25 -6.14
N GLY A 86 -3.53 0.94 -5.85
CA GLY A 86 -3.04 0.63 -4.51
C GLY A 86 -1.58 0.20 -4.50
N PHE A 87 -1.18 -0.32 -3.34
CA PHE A 87 0.15 -0.87 -3.08
C PHE A 87 0.03 -2.30 -2.56
N TYR A 88 0.99 -3.14 -2.90
CA TYR A 88 1.24 -4.37 -2.15
C TYR A 88 2.29 -4.12 -1.07
N MET A 89 2.04 -4.67 0.11
CA MET A 89 3.02 -4.68 1.20
C MET A 89 3.30 -6.11 1.60
N SER A 90 4.57 -6.50 1.56
CA SER A 90 5.07 -7.78 2.05
C SER A 90 5.82 -7.57 3.36
N LEU A 91 5.61 -8.41 4.35
CA LEU A 91 6.25 -8.32 5.66
C LEU A 91 6.48 -9.70 6.29
N ILE A 92 7.45 -9.78 7.18
CA ILE A 92 7.62 -10.89 8.11
C ILE A 92 6.69 -10.65 9.29
N GLY A 93 6.00 -11.70 9.73
CA GLY A 93 5.01 -11.65 10.82
C GLY A 93 3.57 -11.70 10.33
N THR A 94 2.63 -11.64 11.27
CA THR A 94 1.19 -11.77 11.02
C THR A 94 0.39 -10.71 11.79
N PRO A 95 0.66 -9.41 11.58
CA PRO A 95 -0.16 -8.37 12.17
C PRO A 95 -1.60 -8.46 11.62
N ASP A 96 -2.59 -8.06 12.40
CA ASP A 96 -3.96 -7.99 11.93
C ASP A 96 -4.19 -6.77 11.01
N GLU A 97 -5.24 -6.82 10.22
CA GLU A 97 -5.57 -5.77 9.26
C GLU A 97 -5.89 -4.42 9.93
N LYS A 98 -6.33 -4.43 11.20
CA LYS A 98 -6.60 -3.21 11.97
C LYS A 98 -5.30 -2.48 12.31
N SER A 99 -4.27 -3.22 12.68
CA SER A 99 -2.92 -2.69 12.94
C SER A 99 -2.34 -2.08 11.66
N ILE A 100 -2.51 -2.74 10.51
CA ILE A 100 -2.11 -2.22 9.21
C ILE A 100 -2.87 -0.92 8.87
N ALA A 101 -4.19 -0.91 9.05
CA ALA A 101 -5.01 0.28 8.76
C ALA A 101 -4.60 1.47 9.64
N LYS A 102 -4.31 1.22 10.92
CA LYS A 102 -3.84 2.26 11.87
C LYS A 102 -2.47 2.83 11.47
N ALA A 103 -1.52 1.96 11.10
CA ALA A 103 -0.21 2.38 10.63
C ALA A 103 -0.31 3.18 9.32
N TRP A 104 -1.14 2.73 8.40
CA TRP A 104 -1.40 3.45 7.15
C TRP A 104 -2.05 4.82 7.38
N GLU A 105 -3.03 4.92 8.26
CA GLU A 105 -3.61 6.22 8.63
C GLU A 105 -2.55 7.17 9.20
N ALA A 106 -1.67 6.69 10.08
CA ALA A 106 -0.58 7.48 10.64
C ALA A 106 0.41 7.92 9.56
N ALA A 107 0.82 7.00 8.67
CA ALA A 107 1.71 7.31 7.54
C ALA A 107 1.11 8.37 6.60
N MET A 108 -0.22 8.36 6.36
CA MET A 108 -0.85 9.41 5.55
C MET A 108 -0.81 10.79 6.23
N LYS A 109 -0.93 10.85 7.56
CA LYS A 109 -0.74 12.10 8.33
C LYS A 109 0.68 12.61 8.20
N ASP A 110 1.68 11.72 8.22
CA ASP A 110 3.08 12.10 8.03
C ASP A 110 3.34 12.61 6.62
N VAL A 111 2.75 12.00 5.58
CA VAL A 111 2.80 12.51 4.20
C VAL A 111 2.29 13.96 4.13
N LEU A 112 1.18 14.27 4.81
CA LEU A 112 0.66 15.65 4.85
C LEU A 112 1.61 16.62 5.55
N SER A 113 2.41 16.16 6.52
CA SER A 113 3.35 16.97 7.28
C SER A 113 4.65 17.31 6.52
N VAL A 114 4.97 16.62 5.44
CA VAL A 114 6.18 16.89 4.63
C VAL A 114 6.13 18.34 4.11
N SER A 115 7.13 19.16 4.45
CA SER A 115 7.07 20.60 4.20
C SER A 115 7.22 20.97 2.72
N ASP A 116 8.14 20.31 2.03
CA ASP A 116 8.47 20.61 0.62
C ASP A 116 9.07 19.39 -0.09
N GLN A 117 9.16 19.48 -1.42
CA GLN A 117 9.59 18.37 -2.27
C GLN A 117 11.04 17.91 -2.01
N SER A 118 11.91 18.77 -1.47
CA SER A 118 13.29 18.39 -1.14
C SER A 118 13.39 17.41 0.06
N LYS A 119 12.29 17.21 0.77
CA LYS A 119 12.18 16.25 1.88
C LYS A 119 11.72 14.87 1.44
N ILE A 120 11.43 14.67 0.16
CA ILE A 120 11.18 13.33 -0.37
C ILE A 120 12.50 12.55 -0.32
N PRO A 121 12.55 11.38 0.34
CA PRO A 121 13.76 10.57 0.44
C PRO A 121 14.27 10.18 -0.95
N GLU A 122 15.59 10.09 -1.10
CA GLU A 122 16.28 9.55 -2.28
C GLU A 122 15.89 10.24 -3.61
N LEU A 123 15.36 11.48 -3.56
CA LEU A 123 14.98 12.26 -4.73
C LEU A 123 16.21 12.82 -5.46
N ASN A 124 16.95 11.94 -6.11
CA ASN A 124 18.14 12.30 -6.89
C ASN A 124 18.40 11.26 -7.98
N ILE A 125 19.24 11.58 -8.94
CA ILE A 125 19.54 10.74 -10.11
C ILE A 125 20.29 9.44 -9.80
N TYR A 126 20.87 9.31 -8.61
CA TYR A 126 21.66 8.14 -8.23
C TYR A 126 20.80 7.07 -7.56
N GLN A 127 19.71 7.46 -6.90
CA GLN A 127 18.90 6.56 -6.09
C GLN A 127 17.47 6.37 -6.65
N CYS A 128 16.98 7.30 -7.47
CA CYS A 128 15.66 7.23 -8.09
C CYS A 128 15.77 6.99 -9.59
N GLY A 129 15.02 6.03 -10.11
CA GLY A 129 15.01 5.70 -11.53
C GLY A 129 14.45 6.80 -12.45
N THR A 130 13.58 7.67 -11.91
CA THR A 130 12.97 8.79 -12.65
C THR A 130 12.73 9.98 -11.72
N CYS A 131 13.80 10.57 -11.20
CA CYS A 131 13.73 11.63 -10.18
C CYS A 131 12.98 12.91 -10.61
N ALA A 132 12.72 13.10 -11.91
CA ALA A 132 11.88 14.20 -12.42
C ALA A 132 10.37 13.91 -12.32
N MET A 133 9.97 12.66 -12.04
CA MET A 133 8.57 12.24 -12.03
C MET A 133 8.01 12.19 -10.60
N HIS A 134 8.09 13.31 -9.88
CA HIS A 134 7.55 13.45 -8.53
C HIS A 134 6.63 14.65 -8.38
N SER A 135 5.67 14.57 -7.48
CA SER A 135 4.80 15.67 -7.06
C SER A 135 4.35 15.45 -5.62
N LEU A 136 4.89 16.24 -4.69
CA LEU A 136 4.46 16.22 -3.30
C LEU A 136 2.99 16.63 -3.16
N ASP A 137 2.54 17.60 -3.93
CA ASP A 137 1.15 18.07 -3.90
C ASP A 137 0.17 16.96 -4.29
N GLU A 138 0.47 16.20 -5.35
CA GLU A 138 -0.37 15.06 -5.75
C GLU A 138 -0.35 13.94 -4.71
N ALA A 139 0.81 13.64 -4.09
CA ALA A 139 0.92 12.68 -3.01
C ALA A 139 0.08 13.10 -1.80
N LYS A 140 0.12 14.39 -1.43
CA LYS A 140 -0.72 14.94 -0.35
C LYS A 140 -2.21 14.88 -0.68
N GLN A 141 -2.60 15.14 -1.92
CA GLN A 141 -4.01 14.99 -2.34
C GLN A 141 -4.49 13.54 -2.18
N ILE A 142 -3.67 12.56 -2.56
CA ILE A 142 -3.98 11.13 -2.36
C ILE A 142 -4.08 10.83 -0.87
N ALA A 143 -3.12 11.25 -0.05
CA ALA A 143 -3.12 11.04 1.39
C ALA A 143 -4.35 11.67 2.06
N GLN A 144 -4.70 12.91 1.71
CA GLN A 144 -5.88 13.59 2.24
C GLN A 144 -7.18 12.86 1.85
N LYS A 145 -7.27 12.36 0.62
CA LYS A 145 -8.42 11.57 0.17
C LYS A 145 -8.59 10.29 1.01
N VAL A 146 -7.49 9.57 1.28
CA VAL A 146 -7.51 8.37 2.14
C VAL A 146 -8.01 8.71 3.55
N LEU A 147 -7.49 9.77 4.16
CA LEU A 147 -7.89 10.19 5.51
C LEU A 147 -9.35 10.64 5.58
N ASN A 148 -9.84 11.36 4.56
CA ASN A 148 -11.23 11.83 4.51
C ASN A 148 -12.24 10.69 4.38
N LEU A 149 -11.90 9.63 3.64
CA LEU A 149 -12.77 8.48 3.42
C LEU A 149 -12.68 7.45 4.56
N GLY A 150 -11.55 7.41 5.25
CA GLY A 150 -11.25 6.39 6.25
C GLY A 150 -10.89 5.05 5.62
N ILE A 151 -10.09 4.25 6.34
CA ILE A 151 -9.58 2.97 5.85
C ILE A 151 -10.46 1.84 6.39
N SER A 152 -11.07 1.07 5.49
CA SER A 152 -11.88 -0.11 5.83
C SER A 152 -11.06 -1.40 5.74
N ILE A 153 -11.65 -2.50 6.19
CA ILE A 153 -11.07 -3.85 6.06
C ILE A 153 -11.93 -4.66 5.12
N MET A 154 -11.30 -5.28 4.12
CA MET A 154 -12.00 -6.11 3.15
C MET A 154 -12.25 -7.51 3.71
N ASN A 155 -13.44 -8.02 3.46
CA ASN A 155 -13.77 -9.41 3.74
C ASN A 155 -13.46 -10.28 2.51
N ASN A 156 -12.44 -11.13 2.60
CA ASN A 156 -12.04 -12.01 1.50
C ASN A 156 -13.17 -12.93 1.00
N LYS A 157 -14.15 -13.30 1.86
CA LYS A 157 -15.26 -14.16 1.47
C LYS A 157 -16.20 -13.48 0.48
N GLU A 158 -16.36 -12.16 0.61
CA GLU A 158 -17.23 -11.35 -0.25
C GLU A 158 -16.59 -11.04 -1.62
N LEU A 159 -15.25 -11.18 -1.69
CA LEU A 159 -14.47 -10.87 -2.90
C LEU A 159 -14.24 -12.08 -3.80
N LYS A 160 -14.76 -13.25 -3.49
CA LYS A 160 -14.57 -14.44 -4.34
C LYS A 160 -15.21 -14.24 -5.70
N LEU A 161 -14.46 -14.60 -6.74
CA LEU A 161 -15.03 -14.81 -8.09
C LEU A 161 -15.92 -16.04 -8.06
N GLU A 162 -17.15 -15.91 -8.54
CA GLU A 162 -18.13 -17.00 -8.52
C GLU A 162 -17.80 -18.14 -9.52
N ASN A 163 -16.87 -17.88 -10.47
CA ASN A 163 -16.53 -18.80 -11.57
C ASN A 163 -15.00 -18.96 -11.77
N ALA A 164 -14.19 -18.83 -10.74
CA ALA A 164 -12.74 -19.02 -10.85
C ALA A 164 -12.27 -20.33 -10.22
#